data_9ba4ec03a23f4acdd78a8306ba823721
#
_entry.id   9ba4ec03a23f4acdd78a8306ba823721
#
_cell.length_a   1.000
_cell.length_b   1.000
_cell.length_c   1.000
_cell.angle_alpha   90.00
_cell.angle_beta   90.00
_cell.angle_gamma   90.00
#
_symmetry.space_group_name_H-M   'P 1'
#
loop_
_entity.id
_entity.type
_entity.pdbx_description
1 polymer ?
#
loop_
_entity_poly.entity_id
_entity_poly.type
_entity_poly.pdbx_seq_one_letter_code
_entity_poly.pdbx_strand_id
1 'polypeptide(L)'
;MVLICLFFLSGLWVWSSGLAAAPPAVPPMDAAAQSLPLPYFRVPQPLTLCGEAVPLEDPVIREELDREFTIVVWSRAQTTMWLKRAHRYFPEIEPKLRKRLLPLDLKYVVLVESDLRPKAKSPAGALGFWQFMGPTAQRFQLKTGDAVDERLELGAATDAALSYLQNLRKLLGNWPLALAAYNCGEGRVQKEMAAQGVNNFYHLSLPEETERYIHRILAAKIILEDPARYGYDIPPDQLYPPLSYEEVVFSVTQAVPVKRLADACGSYYKTIKALNPWIRGTSLPPGSYRLKVPKDAAGRFQEAYRQGRLGGG
;
A
#
# COMPACT_ATOMS: atom_id res chain seq x y z
N MET A 1 23.74 59.67 51.99
CA MET A 1 22.53 60.49 51.81
C MET A 1 22.81 61.43 50.62
N VAL A 2 22.47 60.93 49.41
CA VAL A 2 22.65 61.69 48.16
C VAL A 2 21.32 61.57 47.39
N LEU A 3 20.68 62.71 47.23
CA LEU A 3 19.42 62.89 46.52
C LEU A 3 19.69 62.89 45.02
N ILE A 4 19.04 62.01 44.25
CA ILE A 4 19.03 62.07 42.80
C ILE A 4 17.67 62.52 42.32
N CYS A 5 17.62 63.73 41.71
CA CYS A 5 16.45 64.28 41.07
C CYS A 5 16.17 63.59 39.74
N LEU A 6 14.99 63.02 39.59
CA LEU A 6 14.48 62.50 38.32
C LEU A 6 13.70 63.61 37.58
N PHE A 7 14.23 64.01 36.42
CA PHE A 7 13.52 64.88 35.47
C PHE A 7 12.55 64.02 34.65
N PHE A 8 11.26 64.29 34.77
CA PHE A 8 10.23 63.79 33.87
C PHE A 8 10.18 64.67 32.61
N LEU A 9 10.62 64.16 31.47
CA LEU A 9 10.33 64.72 30.17
C LEU A 9 9.02 64.11 29.64
N SER A 10 7.93 64.86 29.65
CA SER A 10 6.65 64.51 29.03
C SER A 10 6.75 64.69 27.51
N GLY A 11 7.03 63.56 26.80
CA GLY A 11 6.90 63.50 25.35
C GLY A 11 5.45 63.22 24.97
N LEU A 12 4.76 64.20 24.40
CA LEU A 12 3.46 63.97 23.73
C LEU A 12 3.69 63.15 22.47
N TRP A 13 3.26 61.87 22.53
CA TRP A 13 3.11 61.04 21.33
C TRP A 13 1.73 61.35 20.71
N VAL A 14 1.74 62.06 19.57
CA VAL A 14 0.55 62.21 18.74
C VAL A 14 0.36 60.88 17.98
N TRP A 15 -0.60 60.09 18.41
CA TRP A 15 -1.05 58.92 17.63
C TRP A 15 -1.87 59.45 16.42
N SER A 16 -1.24 59.39 15.23
CA SER A 16 -1.97 59.51 13.99
C SER A 16 -2.78 58.22 13.83
N SER A 17 -4.06 58.24 14.05
CA SER A 17 -5.03 57.21 13.72
C SER A 17 -5.07 57.05 12.19
N GLY A 18 -4.14 56.28 11.63
CA GLY A 18 -4.30 55.78 10.27
C GLY A 18 -5.53 54.86 10.24
N LEU A 19 -6.57 55.31 9.55
CA LEU A 19 -7.70 54.48 9.20
C LEU A 19 -7.14 53.24 8.44
N ALA A 20 -7.06 52.12 9.13
CA ALA A 20 -6.80 50.85 8.48
C ALA A 20 -7.96 50.63 7.49
N ALA A 21 -7.63 50.54 6.19
CA ALA A 21 -8.61 50.18 5.18
C ALA A 21 -9.26 48.86 5.60
N ALA A 22 -10.56 48.81 5.63
CA ALA A 22 -11.31 47.58 5.88
C ALA A 22 -10.84 46.51 4.88
N PRO A 23 -10.63 45.26 5.30
CA PRO A 23 -10.29 44.18 4.36
C PRO A 23 -11.37 44.15 3.28
N PRO A 24 -10.98 43.86 2.02
CA PRO A 24 -11.95 43.80 0.94
C PRO A 24 -13.05 42.83 1.33
N ALA A 25 -14.32 43.29 1.19
CA ALA A 25 -15.48 42.46 1.47
C ALA A 25 -15.36 41.18 0.61
N VAL A 26 -15.32 40.03 1.26
CA VAL A 26 -15.46 38.76 0.56
C VAL A 26 -16.78 38.85 -0.21
N PRO A 27 -16.79 38.72 -1.55
CA PRO A 27 -18.02 38.75 -2.30
C PRO A 27 -18.98 37.72 -1.67
N PRO A 28 -20.28 38.05 -1.52
CA PRO A 28 -21.24 37.10 -1.02
C PRO A 28 -21.09 35.83 -1.89
N MET A 29 -20.77 34.70 -1.26
CA MET A 29 -20.85 33.41 -1.93
C MET A 29 -22.25 33.34 -2.51
N ASP A 30 -22.33 33.31 -3.84
CA ASP A 30 -23.60 33.18 -4.53
C ASP A 30 -24.40 32.07 -3.86
N ALA A 31 -25.54 32.39 -3.29
CA ALA A 31 -26.48 31.42 -2.73
C ALA A 31 -27.02 30.46 -3.84
N ALA A 32 -26.62 30.68 -5.06
CA ALA A 32 -26.78 29.83 -6.22
C ALA A 32 -25.62 28.83 -6.45
N ALA A 33 -24.67 28.65 -5.53
CA ALA A 33 -23.97 27.40 -5.44
C ALA A 33 -25.01 26.33 -5.06
N GLN A 34 -25.89 26.02 -6.03
CA GLN A 34 -26.78 24.88 -6.00
C GLN A 34 -25.88 23.70 -5.60
N SER A 35 -26.06 23.20 -4.37
CA SER A 35 -25.42 21.98 -3.94
C SER A 35 -25.79 20.93 -4.98
N LEU A 36 -24.88 20.66 -5.91
CA LEU A 36 -25.06 19.54 -6.83
C LEU A 36 -25.35 18.32 -5.95
N PRO A 37 -26.49 17.65 -6.14
CA PRO A 37 -26.82 16.51 -5.31
C PRO A 37 -25.65 15.53 -5.41
N LEU A 38 -25.13 15.10 -4.26
CA LEU A 38 -24.07 14.11 -4.23
C LEU A 38 -24.58 12.84 -4.95
N PRO A 39 -23.84 12.31 -5.93
CA PRO A 39 -24.28 11.14 -6.65
C PRO A 39 -24.39 9.94 -5.70
N TYR A 40 -25.50 9.21 -5.76
CA TYR A 40 -25.63 7.93 -5.07
C TYR A 40 -25.13 6.80 -5.97
N PHE A 41 -24.14 6.06 -5.51
CA PHE A 41 -23.57 4.92 -6.22
C PHE A 41 -24.15 3.61 -5.66
N ARG A 42 -24.52 2.71 -6.56
CA ARG A 42 -25.05 1.40 -6.20
C ARG A 42 -24.01 0.32 -6.38
N VAL A 43 -24.01 -0.66 -5.49
CA VAL A 43 -23.25 -1.90 -5.67
C VAL A 43 -23.74 -2.60 -6.94
N PRO A 44 -22.86 -2.96 -7.88
CA PRO A 44 -23.26 -3.64 -9.11
C PRO A 44 -23.72 -5.08 -8.83
N GLN A 45 -24.66 -5.57 -9.63
CA GLN A 45 -25.18 -6.93 -9.59
C GLN A 45 -25.27 -7.48 -11.02
N PRO A 46 -24.93 -8.77 -11.27
CA PRO A 46 -24.32 -9.71 -10.31
C PRO A 46 -22.89 -9.34 -9.95
N LEU A 47 -22.38 -9.84 -8.82
CA LEU A 47 -21.01 -9.62 -8.37
C LEU A 47 -20.33 -10.96 -8.06
N THR A 48 -19.04 -11.05 -8.39
CA THR A 48 -18.21 -12.22 -8.07
C THR A 48 -16.91 -11.80 -7.39
N LEU A 49 -16.38 -12.68 -6.55
CA LEU A 49 -15.02 -12.58 -5.98
C LEU A 49 -14.23 -13.82 -6.40
N CYS A 50 -13.16 -13.63 -7.14
CA CYS A 50 -12.34 -14.74 -7.65
C CYS A 50 -13.13 -15.78 -8.47
N GLY A 51 -14.19 -15.34 -9.19
CA GLY A 51 -15.10 -16.21 -9.96
C GLY A 51 -16.20 -16.88 -9.14
N GLU A 52 -16.25 -16.67 -7.82
CA GLU A 52 -17.29 -17.19 -6.94
C GLU A 52 -18.37 -16.12 -6.69
N ALA A 53 -19.66 -16.50 -6.74
CA ALA A 53 -20.76 -15.56 -6.59
C ALA A 53 -20.80 -14.94 -5.19
N VAL A 54 -21.10 -13.64 -5.12
CA VAL A 54 -21.42 -12.94 -3.86
C VAL A 54 -22.94 -12.94 -3.71
N PRO A 55 -23.51 -13.48 -2.62
CA PRO A 55 -24.96 -13.67 -2.47
C PRO A 55 -25.66 -12.35 -2.05
N LEU A 56 -25.75 -11.40 -2.98
CA LEU A 56 -26.33 -10.06 -2.74
C LEU A 56 -27.87 -10.06 -2.65
N GLU A 57 -28.52 -11.18 -2.86
CA GLU A 57 -29.92 -11.42 -2.53
C GLU A 57 -30.16 -11.41 -1.01
N ASP A 58 -29.17 -11.82 -0.21
CA ASP A 58 -29.21 -11.70 1.25
C ASP A 58 -29.07 -10.22 1.65
N PRO A 59 -30.05 -9.66 2.38
CA PRO A 59 -30.05 -8.25 2.74
C PRO A 59 -28.90 -7.90 3.70
N VAL A 60 -28.46 -8.82 4.56
CA VAL A 60 -27.38 -8.58 5.52
C VAL A 60 -26.06 -8.45 4.77
N ILE A 61 -25.75 -9.39 3.89
CA ILE A 61 -24.53 -9.39 3.08
C ILE A 61 -24.46 -8.15 2.18
N ARG A 62 -25.62 -7.79 1.60
CA ARG A 62 -25.72 -6.57 0.80
C ARG A 62 -25.45 -5.30 1.62
N GLU A 63 -25.98 -5.21 2.83
CA GLU A 63 -25.77 -4.07 3.74
C GLU A 63 -24.29 -3.95 4.15
N GLU A 64 -23.66 -5.06 4.50
CA GLU A 64 -22.25 -5.11 4.85
C GLU A 64 -21.34 -4.64 3.71
N LEU A 65 -21.62 -5.10 2.48
CA LEU A 65 -20.89 -4.66 1.30
C LEU A 65 -21.17 -3.18 0.99
N ASP A 66 -22.43 -2.74 1.04
CA ASP A 66 -22.83 -1.36 0.76
C ASP A 66 -22.12 -0.39 1.73
N ARG A 67 -22.00 -0.78 3.00
CA ARG A 67 -21.22 -0.01 3.99
C ARG A 67 -19.76 0.19 3.55
N GLU A 68 -19.03 -0.89 3.26
CA GLU A 68 -17.62 -0.79 2.88
C GLU A 68 -17.46 -0.10 1.51
N PHE A 69 -18.34 -0.36 0.57
CA PHE A 69 -18.37 0.30 -0.73
C PHE A 69 -18.60 1.81 -0.59
N THR A 70 -19.57 2.22 0.23
CA THR A 70 -19.83 3.64 0.51
C THR A 70 -18.62 4.31 1.14
N ILE A 71 -17.99 3.67 2.14
CA ILE A 71 -16.77 4.21 2.77
C ILE A 71 -15.67 4.40 1.73
N VAL A 72 -15.40 3.40 0.89
CA VAL A 72 -14.30 3.46 -0.08
C VAL A 72 -14.59 4.45 -1.21
N VAL A 73 -15.81 4.49 -1.75
CA VAL A 73 -16.15 5.40 -2.85
C VAL A 73 -16.10 6.87 -2.41
N TRP A 74 -16.37 7.15 -1.14
CA TRP A 74 -16.29 8.51 -0.58
C TRP A 74 -14.93 8.84 0.05
N SER A 75 -14.05 7.87 0.25
CA SER A 75 -12.67 8.10 0.69
C SER A 75 -11.81 8.62 -0.47
N ARG A 76 -12.15 9.82 -1.00
CA ARG A 76 -11.57 10.38 -2.24
C ARG A 76 -10.04 10.33 -2.26
N ALA A 77 -9.39 10.75 -1.19
CA ALA A 77 -7.92 10.77 -1.13
C ALA A 77 -7.33 9.35 -1.17
N GLN A 78 -7.87 8.41 -0.39
CA GLN A 78 -7.39 7.03 -0.35
C GLN A 78 -7.59 6.33 -1.70
N THR A 79 -8.80 6.39 -2.26
CA THR A 79 -9.14 5.74 -3.52
C THR A 79 -8.35 6.34 -4.70
N THR A 80 -8.16 7.67 -4.73
CA THR A 80 -7.27 8.31 -5.71
C THR A 80 -5.84 7.76 -5.60
N MET A 81 -5.32 7.60 -4.39
CA MET A 81 -3.98 7.03 -4.19
C MET A 81 -3.91 5.56 -4.56
N TRP A 82 -4.98 4.78 -4.35
CA TRP A 82 -5.07 3.40 -4.81
C TRP A 82 -4.96 3.30 -6.32
N LEU A 83 -5.74 4.08 -7.07
CA LEU A 83 -5.70 4.12 -8.53
C LEU A 83 -4.31 4.48 -9.07
N LYS A 84 -3.70 5.54 -8.51
CA LYS A 84 -2.34 5.97 -8.91
C LYS A 84 -1.28 4.91 -8.62
N ARG A 85 -1.34 4.24 -7.47
CA ARG A 85 -0.40 3.19 -7.08
C ARG A 85 -0.67 1.87 -7.80
N ALA A 86 -1.93 1.51 -8.04
CA ALA A 86 -2.30 0.33 -8.81
C ALA A 86 -1.69 0.39 -10.22
N HIS A 87 -1.75 1.53 -10.88
CA HIS A 87 -1.11 1.73 -12.18
C HIS A 87 0.41 1.45 -12.14
N ARG A 88 1.09 1.73 -11.02
CA ARG A 88 2.52 1.45 -10.85
C ARG A 88 2.82 -0.02 -10.56
N TYR A 89 2.06 -0.65 -9.68
CA TYR A 89 2.45 -1.93 -9.08
C TYR A 89 1.70 -3.15 -9.63
N PHE A 90 0.48 -3.00 -10.15
CA PHE A 90 -0.25 -4.11 -10.75
C PHE A 90 0.45 -4.74 -11.96
N PRO A 91 1.18 -3.98 -12.82
CA PRO A 91 1.98 -4.58 -13.88
C PRO A 91 3.06 -5.57 -13.42
N GLU A 92 3.51 -5.52 -12.16
CA GLU A 92 4.43 -6.51 -11.59
C GLU A 92 3.68 -7.69 -10.92
N ILE A 93 2.47 -7.46 -10.40
CA ILE A 93 1.66 -8.48 -9.68
C ILE A 93 0.87 -9.38 -10.66
N GLU A 94 0.18 -8.78 -11.62
CA GLU A 94 -0.73 -9.50 -12.52
C GLU A 94 -0.06 -10.61 -13.35
N PRO A 95 1.14 -10.44 -13.93
CA PRO A 95 1.81 -11.52 -14.63
C PRO A 95 2.09 -12.74 -13.74
N LYS A 96 2.36 -12.53 -12.46
CA LYS A 96 2.57 -13.61 -11.48
C LYS A 96 1.28 -14.37 -11.20
N LEU A 97 0.13 -13.67 -11.11
CA LEU A 97 -1.19 -14.28 -10.99
C LEU A 97 -1.51 -15.12 -12.24
N ARG A 98 -1.35 -14.54 -13.43
CA ARG A 98 -1.60 -15.25 -14.71
C ARG A 98 -0.72 -16.49 -14.86
N LYS A 99 0.58 -16.37 -14.56
CA LYS A 99 1.52 -17.50 -14.62
C LYS A 99 1.11 -18.68 -13.75
N ARG A 100 0.46 -18.41 -12.61
CA ARG A 100 0.01 -19.42 -11.65
C ARG A 100 -1.45 -19.85 -11.86
N LEU A 101 -2.12 -19.33 -12.89
CA LEU A 101 -3.53 -19.55 -13.18
C LEU A 101 -4.44 -19.17 -11.99
N LEU A 102 -4.10 -18.09 -11.30
CA LEU A 102 -4.84 -17.56 -10.16
C LEU A 102 -5.78 -16.43 -10.59
N PRO A 103 -6.92 -16.26 -9.90
CA PRO A 103 -7.83 -15.15 -10.14
C PRO A 103 -7.15 -13.80 -10.03
N LEU A 104 -7.42 -12.91 -10.99
CA LEU A 104 -6.86 -11.56 -10.99
C LEU A 104 -7.37 -10.70 -9.84
N ASP A 105 -8.53 -11.05 -9.26
CA ASP A 105 -9.10 -10.35 -8.11
C ASP A 105 -8.17 -10.35 -6.90
N LEU A 106 -7.28 -11.33 -6.78
CA LEU A 106 -6.30 -11.40 -5.68
C LEU A 106 -5.34 -10.20 -5.64
N LYS A 107 -5.23 -9.43 -6.72
CA LYS A 107 -4.47 -8.18 -6.72
C LYS A 107 -5.07 -7.11 -5.79
N TYR A 108 -6.38 -7.17 -5.51
CA TYR A 108 -7.04 -6.21 -4.62
C TYR A 108 -6.73 -6.47 -3.15
N VAL A 109 -6.25 -7.65 -2.80
CA VAL A 109 -5.77 -7.97 -1.44
C VAL A 109 -4.68 -7.00 -1.00
N VAL A 110 -3.68 -6.76 -1.86
CA VAL A 110 -2.55 -5.89 -1.51
C VAL A 110 -2.94 -4.42 -1.31
N LEU A 111 -4.05 -3.98 -1.91
CA LEU A 111 -4.63 -2.65 -1.66
C LEU A 111 -5.15 -2.56 -0.23
N VAL A 112 -5.97 -3.53 0.17
CA VAL A 112 -6.58 -3.54 1.51
C VAL A 112 -5.53 -3.73 2.60
N GLU A 113 -4.48 -4.51 2.34
CA GLU A 113 -3.38 -4.75 3.28
C GLU A 113 -2.51 -3.52 3.53
N SER A 114 -2.17 -2.78 2.49
CA SER A 114 -1.10 -1.77 2.61
C SER A 114 -1.35 -0.45 1.88
N ASP A 115 -2.48 -0.26 1.22
CA ASP A 115 -2.67 0.81 0.23
C ASP A 115 -1.59 0.81 -0.86
N LEU A 116 -0.99 -0.34 -1.18
CA LEU A 116 0.20 -0.45 -2.04
C LEU A 116 1.38 0.44 -1.56
N ARG A 117 1.57 0.57 -0.25
CA ARG A 117 2.71 1.29 0.34
C ARG A 117 3.86 0.32 0.63
N PRO A 118 5.03 0.49 0.00
CA PRO A 118 6.15 -0.45 0.12
C PRO A 118 6.61 -0.71 1.55
N LYS A 119 6.49 0.30 2.43
CA LYS A 119 6.97 0.27 3.81
C LYS A 119 5.83 0.29 4.84
N ALA A 120 4.63 -0.15 4.44
CA ALA A 120 3.52 -0.26 5.37
C ALA A 120 3.90 -1.19 6.52
N LYS A 121 3.57 -0.78 7.75
CA LYS A 121 3.79 -1.54 8.97
C LYS A 121 2.58 -1.44 9.87
N SER A 122 2.05 -2.58 10.30
CA SER A 122 0.95 -2.63 11.26
C SER A 122 1.48 -2.53 12.70
N PRO A 123 0.62 -2.16 13.66
CA PRO A 123 0.96 -2.21 15.09
C PRO A 123 1.37 -3.62 15.55
N ALA A 124 0.79 -4.67 14.96
CA ALA A 124 1.11 -6.07 15.24
C ALA A 124 2.43 -6.55 14.61
N GLY A 125 3.10 -5.71 13.80
CA GLY A 125 4.38 -6.04 13.18
C GLY A 125 4.30 -6.70 11.80
N ALA A 126 3.11 -6.73 11.19
CA ALA A 126 2.98 -7.07 9.77
C ALA A 126 3.68 -6.00 8.92
N LEU A 127 4.30 -6.41 7.80
CA LEU A 127 5.20 -5.52 7.05
C LEU A 127 5.05 -5.68 5.53
N GLY A 128 5.19 -4.55 4.82
CA GLY A 128 5.30 -4.48 3.38
C GLY A 128 3.97 -4.53 2.65
N PHE A 129 4.03 -4.76 1.34
CA PHE A 129 2.85 -4.74 0.46
C PHE A 129 1.76 -5.72 0.88
N TRP A 130 2.15 -6.94 1.23
CA TRP A 130 1.27 -8.06 1.55
C TRP A 130 1.06 -8.27 3.06
N GLN A 131 1.58 -7.38 3.89
CA GLN A 131 1.45 -7.38 5.35
C GLN A 131 1.78 -8.73 6.01
N PHE A 132 2.87 -9.36 5.59
CA PHE A 132 3.31 -10.59 6.20
C PHE A 132 3.75 -10.38 7.65
N MET A 133 3.27 -11.25 8.53
CA MET A 133 3.89 -11.47 9.84
C MET A 133 5.22 -12.19 9.69
N GLY A 134 6.20 -11.90 10.56
CA GLY A 134 7.55 -12.49 10.48
C GLY A 134 7.56 -14.02 10.37
N PRO A 135 6.91 -14.76 11.30
CA PRO A 135 6.85 -16.22 11.24
C PRO A 135 6.22 -16.76 9.95
N THR A 136 5.14 -16.13 9.48
CA THR A 136 4.49 -16.52 8.22
C THR A 136 5.42 -16.27 7.02
N ALA A 137 6.10 -15.13 6.98
CA ALA A 137 7.08 -14.82 5.93
C ALA A 137 8.18 -15.88 5.84
N GLN A 138 8.72 -16.32 6.99
CA GLN A 138 9.75 -17.36 7.05
C GLN A 138 9.24 -18.72 6.55
N ARG A 139 7.99 -19.10 6.84
CA ARG A 139 7.34 -20.30 6.28
C ARG A 139 7.34 -20.30 4.75
N PHE A 140 7.25 -19.13 4.14
CA PHE A 140 7.29 -18.92 2.70
C PHE A 140 8.66 -18.44 2.20
N GLN A 141 9.74 -18.71 2.95
CA GLN A 141 11.15 -18.53 2.57
C GLN A 141 11.55 -17.07 2.35
N LEU A 142 10.79 -16.10 2.87
CA LEU A 142 11.23 -14.70 2.88
C LEU A 142 12.25 -14.48 4.00
N LYS A 143 13.38 -13.87 3.67
CA LYS A 143 14.35 -13.41 4.67
C LYS A 143 13.72 -12.28 5.49
N THR A 144 13.82 -12.38 6.80
CA THR A 144 13.35 -11.34 7.74
C THR A 144 14.48 -10.95 8.69
N GLY A 145 14.76 -9.67 8.81
CA GLY A 145 15.84 -9.19 9.68
C GLY A 145 16.01 -7.68 9.62
N ASP A 146 16.94 -7.17 10.45
CA ASP A 146 17.17 -5.72 10.56
C ASP A 146 17.95 -5.13 9.40
N ALA A 147 18.84 -5.88 8.80
CA ALA A 147 19.60 -5.43 7.63
C ALA A 147 18.83 -5.66 6.33
N VAL A 148 18.14 -6.80 6.22
CA VAL A 148 17.42 -7.28 5.04
C VAL A 148 16.06 -7.84 5.45
N ASP A 149 14.98 -7.40 4.78
CA ASP A 149 13.63 -7.89 5.04
C ASP A 149 12.85 -7.97 3.72
N GLU A 150 12.75 -9.20 3.17
CA GLU A 150 12.15 -9.44 1.87
C GLU A 150 10.62 -9.29 1.83
N ARG A 151 9.97 -9.10 2.99
CA ARG A 151 8.55 -8.67 3.05
C ARG A 151 8.33 -7.32 2.37
N LEU A 152 9.39 -6.52 2.24
CA LEU A 152 9.41 -5.21 1.58
C LEU A 152 9.76 -5.30 0.08
N GLU A 153 10.18 -6.47 -0.43
CA GLU A 153 10.44 -6.68 -1.85
C GLU A 153 9.16 -7.17 -2.54
N LEU A 154 8.64 -6.36 -3.47
CA LEU A 154 7.32 -6.63 -4.09
C LEU A 154 7.29 -8.00 -4.79
N GLY A 155 8.31 -8.33 -5.57
CA GLY A 155 8.37 -9.57 -6.35
C GLY A 155 8.36 -10.82 -5.47
N ALA A 156 9.29 -10.90 -4.49
CA ALA A 156 9.40 -12.04 -3.57
C ALA A 156 8.18 -12.13 -2.64
N ALA A 157 7.75 -11.00 -2.07
CA ALA A 157 6.56 -10.96 -1.22
C ALA A 157 5.28 -11.39 -1.98
N THR A 158 5.15 -11.01 -3.27
CA THR A 158 4.04 -11.47 -4.10
C THR A 158 4.10 -12.97 -4.32
N ASP A 159 5.26 -13.53 -4.68
CA ASP A 159 5.40 -14.97 -4.88
C ASP A 159 5.04 -15.76 -3.60
N ALA A 160 5.49 -15.29 -2.45
CA ALA A 160 5.15 -15.86 -1.14
C ALA A 160 3.64 -15.77 -0.84
N ALA A 161 3.02 -14.59 -1.06
CA ALA A 161 1.60 -14.37 -0.80
C ALA A 161 0.71 -15.25 -1.69
N LEU A 162 1.05 -15.36 -2.98
CA LEU A 162 0.30 -16.22 -3.90
C LEU A 162 0.42 -17.70 -3.51
N SER A 163 1.60 -18.15 -3.06
CA SER A 163 1.75 -19.51 -2.54
C SER A 163 0.95 -19.73 -1.27
N TYR A 164 0.91 -18.77 -0.35
CA TYR A 164 0.10 -18.85 0.86
C TYR A 164 -1.40 -18.89 0.53
N LEU A 165 -1.89 -17.99 -0.32
CA LEU A 165 -3.28 -17.97 -0.76
C LEU A 165 -3.71 -19.27 -1.48
N GLN A 166 -2.85 -19.87 -2.32
CA GLN A 166 -3.09 -21.17 -2.93
C GLN A 166 -3.23 -22.28 -1.88
N ASN A 167 -2.37 -22.29 -0.86
CA ASN A 167 -2.45 -23.25 0.24
C ASN A 167 -3.74 -23.09 1.03
N LEU A 168 -4.14 -21.85 1.35
CA LEU A 168 -5.39 -21.57 2.03
C LEU A 168 -6.61 -21.97 1.21
N ARG A 169 -6.61 -21.69 -0.10
CA ARG A 169 -7.68 -22.11 -1.02
C ARG A 169 -7.81 -23.64 -1.08
N LYS A 170 -6.67 -24.35 -1.13
CA LYS A 170 -6.68 -25.81 -1.09
C LYS A 170 -7.20 -26.36 0.24
N LEU A 171 -6.84 -25.72 1.35
CA LEU A 171 -7.26 -26.12 2.70
C LEU A 171 -8.73 -25.90 2.97
N LEU A 172 -9.30 -24.76 2.52
CA LEU A 172 -10.62 -24.28 2.91
C LEU A 172 -11.69 -24.42 1.83
N GLY A 173 -11.30 -24.78 0.61
CA GLY A 173 -12.22 -25.17 -0.46
C GLY A 173 -12.77 -24.02 -1.32
N ASN A 174 -12.78 -22.76 -0.86
CA ASN A 174 -13.24 -21.60 -1.61
C ASN A 174 -12.40 -20.35 -1.34
N TRP A 175 -12.50 -19.33 -2.22
CA TRP A 175 -11.68 -18.11 -2.12
C TRP A 175 -12.08 -17.20 -0.96
N PRO A 176 -13.38 -16.94 -0.69
CA PRO A 176 -13.76 -16.09 0.44
C PRO A 176 -13.21 -16.60 1.78
N LEU A 177 -13.29 -17.90 2.06
CA LEU A 177 -12.69 -18.49 3.26
C LEU A 177 -11.17 -18.41 3.25
N ALA A 178 -10.52 -18.62 2.11
CA ALA A 178 -9.07 -18.49 1.98
C ALA A 178 -8.60 -17.05 2.28
N LEU A 179 -9.33 -16.05 1.79
CA LEU A 179 -9.06 -14.63 2.04
C LEU A 179 -9.32 -14.26 3.50
N ALA A 180 -10.39 -14.77 4.11
CA ALA A 180 -10.64 -14.62 5.54
C ALA A 180 -9.50 -15.20 6.38
N ALA A 181 -9.02 -16.40 6.02
CA ALA A 181 -7.90 -17.05 6.68
C ALA A 181 -6.56 -16.32 6.47
N TYR A 182 -6.37 -15.67 5.34
CA TYR A 182 -5.21 -14.80 5.13
C TYR A 182 -5.16 -13.66 6.15
N ASN A 183 -6.32 -13.07 6.45
CA ASN A 183 -6.46 -11.98 7.40
C ASN A 183 -6.38 -12.44 8.87
N CYS A 184 -7.17 -13.43 9.29
CA CYS A 184 -7.27 -13.81 10.71
C CYS A 184 -6.61 -15.16 11.08
N GLY A 185 -6.00 -15.83 10.13
CA GLY A 185 -5.32 -17.12 10.30
C GLY A 185 -6.23 -18.32 10.03
N GLU A 186 -5.64 -19.36 9.41
CA GLU A 186 -6.35 -20.59 9.02
C GLU A 186 -6.97 -21.36 10.19
N GLY A 187 -6.26 -21.40 11.32
CA GLY A 187 -6.75 -22.11 12.51
C GLY A 187 -8.02 -21.49 13.09
N ARG A 188 -8.15 -20.17 13.06
CA ARG A 188 -9.37 -19.49 13.51
C ARG A 188 -10.54 -19.81 12.59
N VAL A 189 -10.36 -19.67 11.29
CA VAL A 189 -11.43 -19.96 10.32
C VAL A 189 -11.90 -21.42 10.45
N GLN A 190 -11.00 -22.38 10.51
CA GLN A 190 -11.36 -23.80 10.69
C GLN A 190 -12.11 -24.05 12.00
N LYS A 191 -11.70 -23.41 13.10
CA LYS A 191 -12.38 -23.52 14.39
C LYS A 191 -13.81 -23.00 14.32
N GLU A 192 -14.00 -21.81 13.73
CA GLU A 192 -15.33 -21.20 13.60
C GLU A 192 -16.23 -21.99 12.65
N MET A 193 -15.69 -22.49 11.52
CA MET A 193 -16.41 -23.40 10.63
C MET A 193 -16.94 -24.63 11.35
N ALA A 194 -16.11 -25.26 12.16
CA ALA A 194 -16.50 -26.45 12.93
C ALA A 194 -17.52 -26.11 14.02
N ALA A 195 -17.33 -25.00 14.75
CA ALA A 195 -18.22 -24.61 15.84
C ALA A 195 -19.61 -24.18 15.34
N GLN A 196 -19.69 -23.53 14.17
CA GLN A 196 -20.93 -23.00 13.61
C GLN A 196 -21.58 -23.94 12.60
N GLY A 197 -20.89 -25.02 12.19
CA GLY A 197 -21.39 -25.97 11.19
C GLY A 197 -21.54 -25.38 9.80
N VAL A 198 -20.73 -24.33 9.45
CA VAL A 198 -20.84 -23.56 8.22
C VAL A 198 -19.53 -23.61 7.45
N ASN A 199 -19.62 -23.79 6.14
CA ASN A 199 -18.47 -23.80 5.21
C ASN A 199 -18.53 -22.68 4.14
N ASN A 200 -19.30 -21.65 4.40
CA ASN A 200 -19.48 -20.48 3.55
C ASN A 200 -19.12 -19.23 4.35
N PHE A 201 -18.18 -18.43 3.85
CA PHE A 201 -17.74 -17.20 4.49
C PHE A 201 -18.91 -16.25 4.82
N TYR A 202 -19.82 -16.07 3.89
CA TYR A 202 -20.94 -15.13 4.01
C TYR A 202 -21.97 -15.48 5.09
N HIS A 203 -21.91 -16.70 5.62
CA HIS A 203 -22.79 -17.17 6.71
C HIS A 203 -21.98 -17.53 7.97
N LEU A 204 -20.67 -17.26 7.97
CA LEU A 204 -19.77 -17.57 9.06
C LEU A 204 -19.51 -16.30 9.88
N SER A 205 -19.82 -16.34 11.18
CA SER A 205 -19.46 -15.24 12.06
C SER A 205 -17.98 -15.30 12.41
N LEU A 206 -17.27 -14.24 12.06
CA LEU A 206 -15.85 -14.04 12.28
C LEU A 206 -15.62 -12.72 13.03
N PRO A 207 -14.38 -12.39 13.46
CA PRO A 207 -14.10 -11.05 13.96
C PRO A 207 -14.50 -9.98 12.93
N GLU A 208 -15.12 -8.89 13.39
CA GLU A 208 -15.62 -7.80 12.56
C GLU A 208 -14.60 -7.31 11.52
N GLU A 209 -13.32 -7.21 11.90
CA GLU A 209 -12.26 -6.83 10.97
C GLU A 209 -12.16 -7.79 9.78
N THR A 210 -12.33 -9.11 10.00
CA THR A 210 -12.25 -10.13 8.96
C THR A 210 -13.49 -10.12 8.07
N GLU A 211 -14.68 -9.93 8.65
CA GLU A 211 -15.93 -9.78 7.89
C GLU A 211 -15.83 -8.56 6.96
N ARG A 212 -15.39 -7.43 7.50
CA ARG A 212 -15.15 -6.20 6.72
C ARG A 212 -14.05 -6.33 5.67
N TYR A 213 -13.06 -7.17 5.92
CA TYR A 213 -11.91 -7.34 5.02
C TYR A 213 -12.32 -7.81 3.62
N ILE A 214 -13.19 -8.81 3.54
CA ILE A 214 -13.69 -9.33 2.25
C ILE A 214 -14.52 -8.27 1.52
N HIS A 215 -15.39 -7.56 2.23
CA HIS A 215 -16.21 -6.50 1.67
C HIS A 215 -15.37 -5.30 1.19
N ARG A 216 -14.24 -5.00 1.85
CA ARG A 216 -13.27 -4.00 1.35
C ARG A 216 -12.56 -4.45 0.08
N ILE A 217 -12.21 -5.74 -0.05
CA ILE A 217 -11.63 -6.28 -1.29
C ILE A 217 -12.64 -6.14 -2.43
N LEU A 218 -13.90 -6.46 -2.19
CA LEU A 218 -14.99 -6.28 -3.15
C LEU A 218 -15.19 -4.80 -3.52
N ALA A 219 -15.21 -3.91 -2.55
CA ALA A 219 -15.32 -2.46 -2.78
C ALA A 219 -14.14 -1.93 -3.62
N ALA A 220 -12.92 -2.36 -3.32
CA ALA A 220 -11.75 -2.02 -4.12
C ALA A 220 -11.85 -2.55 -5.55
N LYS A 221 -12.27 -3.81 -5.73
CA LYS A 221 -12.53 -4.40 -7.05
C LYS A 221 -13.52 -3.57 -7.84
N ILE A 222 -14.71 -3.34 -7.28
CA ILE A 222 -15.80 -2.59 -7.95
C ILE A 222 -15.32 -1.25 -8.47
N ILE A 223 -14.60 -0.49 -7.64
CA ILE A 223 -14.19 0.87 -7.99
C ILE A 223 -13.00 0.87 -8.96
N LEU A 224 -12.03 -0.02 -8.79
CA LEU A 224 -10.85 -0.04 -9.64
C LEU A 224 -11.10 -0.66 -11.02
N GLU A 225 -12.16 -1.46 -11.20
CA GLU A 225 -12.55 -2.01 -12.52
C GLU A 225 -13.23 -0.96 -13.41
N ASP A 226 -13.95 0.01 -12.82
CA ASP A 226 -14.61 1.09 -13.57
C ASP A 226 -14.56 2.40 -12.76
N PRO A 227 -13.37 3.01 -12.58
CA PRO A 227 -13.21 4.17 -11.70
C PRO A 227 -14.01 5.40 -12.17
N ALA A 228 -14.16 5.59 -13.49
CA ALA A 228 -14.89 6.72 -14.06
C ALA A 228 -16.36 6.72 -13.64
N ARG A 229 -16.99 5.54 -13.54
CA ARG A 229 -18.36 5.36 -13.05
C ARG A 229 -18.58 5.91 -11.65
N TYR A 230 -17.54 5.91 -10.84
CA TYR A 230 -17.57 6.37 -9.43
C TYR A 230 -16.94 7.76 -9.26
N GLY A 231 -16.78 8.49 -10.37
CA GLY A 231 -16.29 9.86 -10.38
C GLY A 231 -14.79 9.98 -10.14
N TYR A 232 -14.01 8.95 -10.48
CA TYR A 232 -12.55 8.96 -10.47
C TYR A 232 -12.02 9.02 -11.90
N ASP A 233 -11.96 10.22 -12.44
CA ASP A 233 -11.36 10.49 -13.74
C ASP A 233 -9.97 11.11 -13.51
N ILE A 234 -8.94 10.25 -13.50
CA ILE A 234 -7.56 10.66 -13.27
C ILE A 234 -6.86 10.72 -14.64
N PRO A 235 -6.38 11.90 -15.05
CA PRO A 235 -5.63 12.00 -16.31
C PRO A 235 -4.44 11.03 -16.35
N PRO A 236 -4.15 10.37 -17.49
CA PRO A 236 -3.09 9.36 -17.59
C PRO A 236 -1.70 9.86 -17.14
N ASP A 237 -1.38 11.13 -17.40
CA ASP A 237 -0.12 11.78 -16.98
C ASP A 237 -0.04 12.01 -15.44
N GLN A 238 -1.17 11.91 -14.73
CA GLN A 238 -1.24 12.00 -13.28
C GLN A 238 -1.17 10.64 -12.58
N LEU A 239 -1.24 9.54 -13.32
CA LEU A 239 -1.03 8.20 -12.77
C LEU A 239 0.47 7.98 -12.46
N TYR A 240 0.77 7.17 -11.44
CA TYR A 240 2.17 6.84 -11.16
C TYR A 240 2.66 5.79 -12.16
N PRO A 241 3.68 6.10 -12.99
CA PRO A 241 4.19 5.13 -13.95
C PRO A 241 4.82 3.92 -13.25
N PRO A 242 4.86 2.74 -13.89
CA PRO A 242 5.66 1.61 -13.45
C PRO A 242 7.10 2.02 -13.15
N LEU A 243 7.72 1.36 -12.16
CA LEU A 243 9.12 1.65 -11.85
C LEU A 243 10.01 1.17 -13.01
N SER A 244 10.88 2.05 -13.47
CA SER A 244 11.88 1.74 -14.49
C SER A 244 13.19 1.37 -13.82
N TYR A 245 13.60 0.11 -13.97
CA TYR A 245 14.84 -0.43 -13.39
C TYR A 245 15.36 -1.61 -14.20
N GLU A 246 16.60 -1.98 -13.93
CA GLU A 246 17.20 -3.25 -14.36
C GLU A 246 17.53 -4.09 -13.11
N GLU A 247 17.68 -5.39 -13.27
CA GLU A 247 18.07 -6.28 -12.19
C GLU A 247 19.50 -6.79 -12.38
N VAL A 248 20.27 -6.74 -11.30
CA VAL A 248 21.61 -7.32 -11.26
C VAL A 248 21.68 -8.38 -10.16
N VAL A 249 22.36 -9.49 -10.46
CA VAL A 249 22.64 -10.56 -9.48
C VAL A 249 24.12 -10.50 -9.14
N PHE A 250 24.43 -10.50 -7.84
CA PHE A 250 25.80 -10.47 -7.34
C PHE A 250 25.90 -11.12 -5.97
N SER A 251 27.11 -11.48 -5.59
CA SER A 251 27.42 -12.05 -4.29
C SER A 251 28.53 -11.28 -3.62
N VAL A 252 28.46 -11.14 -2.31
CA VAL A 252 29.48 -10.46 -1.52
C VAL A 252 29.87 -11.30 -0.31
N THR A 253 31.17 -11.32 -0.02
CA THR A 253 31.78 -12.06 1.10
C THR A 253 31.93 -11.20 2.35
N GLN A 254 31.80 -9.88 2.20
CA GLN A 254 31.87 -8.89 3.27
C GLN A 254 30.67 -7.93 3.18
N ALA A 255 30.40 -7.22 4.28
CA ALA A 255 29.34 -6.21 4.31
C ALA A 255 29.64 -5.07 3.33
N VAL A 256 28.68 -4.77 2.46
CA VAL A 256 28.79 -3.71 1.44
C VAL A 256 27.91 -2.53 1.80
N PRO A 257 28.45 -1.35 2.03
CA PRO A 257 27.67 -0.13 2.23
C PRO A 257 26.75 0.15 1.01
N VAL A 258 25.50 0.48 1.26
CA VAL A 258 24.53 0.86 0.20
C VAL A 258 25.06 2.05 -0.62
N LYS A 259 25.87 2.93 0.00
CA LYS A 259 26.53 4.02 -0.72
C LYS A 259 27.43 3.50 -1.85
N ARG A 260 28.19 2.42 -1.63
CA ARG A 260 29.03 1.81 -2.68
C ARG A 260 28.18 1.21 -3.82
N LEU A 261 27.03 0.61 -3.49
CA LEU A 261 26.08 0.13 -4.52
C LEU A 261 25.57 1.29 -5.37
N ALA A 262 25.27 2.43 -4.72
CA ALA A 262 24.82 3.63 -5.42
C ALA A 262 25.92 4.19 -6.33
N ASP A 263 27.15 4.27 -5.85
CA ASP A 263 28.30 4.73 -6.64
C ASP A 263 28.59 3.82 -7.84
N ALA A 264 28.51 2.50 -7.65
CA ALA A 264 28.67 1.53 -8.72
C ALA A 264 27.60 1.71 -9.83
N CYS A 265 26.41 2.18 -9.47
CA CYS A 265 25.36 2.53 -10.43
C CYS A 265 25.52 3.94 -11.02
N GLY A 266 26.43 4.78 -10.50
CA GLY A 266 26.47 6.22 -10.80
C GLY A 266 25.20 6.94 -10.38
N SER A 267 24.64 6.58 -9.22
CA SER A 267 23.34 7.02 -8.74
C SER A 267 23.40 7.44 -7.25
N TYR A 268 22.24 7.73 -6.68
CA TYR A 268 22.14 8.20 -5.30
C TYR A 268 21.74 7.07 -4.34
N TYR A 269 22.22 7.16 -3.10
CA TYR A 269 21.81 6.27 -1.99
C TYR A 269 20.28 6.16 -1.88
N LYS A 270 19.57 7.30 -1.95
CA LYS A 270 18.10 7.36 -1.86
C LYS A 270 17.45 6.57 -2.99
N THR A 271 17.98 6.63 -4.21
CA THR A 271 17.45 5.90 -5.37
C THR A 271 17.57 4.39 -5.18
N ILE A 272 18.74 3.91 -4.75
CA ILE A 272 18.94 2.47 -4.48
C ILE A 272 17.99 1.98 -3.37
N LYS A 273 17.85 2.74 -2.29
CA LYS A 273 16.91 2.42 -1.20
C LYS A 273 15.43 2.47 -1.64
N ALA A 274 15.09 3.36 -2.57
CA ALA A 274 13.72 3.45 -3.09
C ALA A 274 13.38 2.27 -4.00
N LEU A 275 14.31 1.83 -4.85
CA LEU A 275 14.14 0.65 -5.71
C LEU A 275 14.20 -0.66 -4.91
N ASN A 276 14.92 -0.66 -3.76
CA ASN A 276 15.16 -1.83 -2.93
C ASN A 276 14.77 -1.56 -1.47
N PRO A 277 13.48 -1.37 -1.16
CA PRO A 277 13.04 -1.06 0.20
C PRO A 277 13.33 -2.20 1.20
N TRP A 278 13.56 -3.42 0.70
CA TRP A 278 13.97 -4.58 1.49
C TRP A 278 15.36 -4.45 2.13
N ILE A 279 16.23 -3.57 1.64
CA ILE A 279 17.48 -3.20 2.30
C ILE A 279 17.13 -2.22 3.43
N ARG A 280 17.01 -2.71 4.64
CA ARG A 280 16.67 -1.88 5.82
C ARG A 280 17.88 -1.16 6.40
N GLY A 281 19.01 -1.86 6.48
CA GLY A 281 20.27 -1.33 6.98
C GLY A 281 20.94 -0.30 6.06
N THR A 282 22.10 0.17 6.49
CA THR A 282 23.00 1.03 5.71
C THR A 282 23.99 0.24 4.87
N SER A 283 24.06 -1.09 5.10
CA SER A 283 24.94 -2.03 4.40
C SER A 283 24.19 -3.34 4.13
N LEU A 284 24.56 -4.02 3.05
CA LEU A 284 24.17 -5.42 2.81
C LEU A 284 25.18 -6.33 3.51
N PRO A 285 24.73 -7.32 4.31
CA PRO A 285 25.61 -8.34 4.86
C PRO A 285 26.17 -9.27 3.77
N PRO A 286 27.14 -10.16 4.10
CA PRO A 286 27.57 -11.21 3.17
C PRO A 286 26.37 -12.03 2.65
N GLY A 287 26.40 -12.39 1.35
CA GLY A 287 25.32 -13.15 0.72
C GLY A 287 25.17 -12.90 -0.77
N SER A 288 24.18 -13.57 -1.36
CA SER A 288 23.79 -13.38 -2.75
C SER A 288 22.51 -12.58 -2.84
N TYR A 289 22.47 -11.63 -3.75
CA TYR A 289 21.39 -10.65 -3.86
C TYR A 289 20.97 -10.42 -5.30
N ARG A 290 19.68 -10.12 -5.46
CA ARG A 290 19.10 -9.54 -6.66
C ARG A 290 18.75 -8.08 -6.33
N LEU A 291 19.42 -7.16 -6.99
CA LEU A 291 19.29 -5.72 -6.75
C LEU A 291 18.63 -5.05 -7.96
N LYS A 292 17.60 -4.26 -7.71
CA LYS A 292 17.02 -3.35 -8.69
C LYS A 292 17.92 -2.12 -8.77
N VAL A 293 18.47 -1.84 -9.94
CA VAL A 293 19.32 -0.68 -10.23
C VAL A 293 18.59 0.26 -11.19
N PRO A 294 18.90 1.56 -11.24
CA PRO A 294 18.31 2.46 -12.23
C PRO A 294 18.47 1.92 -13.65
N LYS A 295 17.54 2.25 -14.53
CA LYS A 295 17.63 1.91 -15.95
C LYS A 295 18.98 2.41 -16.52
N ASP A 296 19.60 1.62 -17.38
CA ASP A 296 20.91 1.86 -18.01
C ASP A 296 22.10 1.84 -17.02
N ALA A 297 21.90 1.38 -15.77
CA ALA A 297 22.97 1.28 -14.77
C ALA A 297 23.57 -0.11 -14.59
N ALA A 298 22.93 -1.16 -15.12
CA ALA A 298 23.37 -2.55 -14.91
C ALA A 298 24.79 -2.81 -15.46
N GLY A 299 25.13 -2.32 -16.63
CA GLY A 299 26.46 -2.46 -17.21
C GLY A 299 27.55 -1.82 -16.34
N ARG A 300 27.31 -0.61 -15.85
CA ARG A 300 28.22 0.12 -14.95
C ARG A 300 28.39 -0.61 -13.60
N PHE A 301 27.29 -1.11 -13.04
CA PHE A 301 27.33 -1.91 -11.83
C PHE A 301 28.16 -3.18 -12.01
N GLN A 302 27.94 -3.95 -13.10
CA GLN A 302 28.67 -5.17 -13.38
C GLN A 302 30.17 -4.92 -13.58
N GLU A 303 30.53 -3.83 -14.21
CA GLU A 303 31.94 -3.44 -14.36
C GLU A 303 32.58 -3.10 -13.01
N ALA A 304 31.92 -2.31 -12.16
CA ALA A 304 32.38 -2.00 -10.81
C ALA A 304 32.49 -3.26 -9.94
N TYR A 305 31.57 -4.22 -10.09
CA TYR A 305 31.60 -5.50 -9.40
C TYR A 305 32.81 -6.35 -9.82
N ARG A 306 33.04 -6.52 -11.14
CA ARG A 306 34.20 -7.24 -11.67
C ARG A 306 35.55 -6.64 -11.24
N GLN A 307 35.62 -5.34 -11.08
CA GLN A 307 36.80 -4.61 -10.60
C GLN A 307 36.97 -4.64 -9.06
N GLY A 308 36.14 -5.41 -8.32
CA GLY A 308 36.23 -5.52 -6.86
C GLY A 308 35.87 -4.22 -6.10
N ARG A 309 35.28 -3.23 -6.76
CA ARG A 309 34.96 -1.92 -6.15
C ARG A 309 33.84 -1.99 -5.11
N LEU A 310 33.11 -3.09 -5.05
CA LEU A 310 32.07 -3.30 -4.02
C LEU A 310 32.66 -3.84 -2.71
N GLY A 311 33.96 -4.24 -2.69
CA GLY A 311 34.60 -4.82 -1.51
C GLY A 311 34.38 -6.34 -1.46
N GLY A 312 35.34 -7.11 -1.97
CA GLY A 312 35.41 -8.57 -1.88
C GLY A 312 34.82 -9.27 -3.10
N GLY A 313 35.65 -9.47 -4.11
CA GLY A 313 35.62 -10.60 -5.05
C GLY A 313 36.38 -11.75 -4.46
#